data_38ad27a6ac9db634cca56ca9a06f4fdb
#
_entry.id   38ad27a6ac9db634cca56ca9a06f4fdb
#
_cell.length_a   1.000
_cell.length_b   1.000
_cell.length_c   1.000
_cell.angle_alpha   90.00
_cell.angle_beta   90.00
_cell.angle_gamma   90.00
#
_symmetry.space_group_name_H-M   'P 1'
#
loop_
_entity.id
_entity.type
_entity.pdbx_description
1 polymer ?
#
loop_
_entity_poly.entity_id
_entity_poly.type
_entity_poly.pdbx_seq_one_letter_code
_entity_poly.pdbx_strand_id
1 'polypeptide(L)'
;INNPIAPYWKVADYNVNEFVFVEKTDDINKTREKFFSREIPLKSNIQMNIGLFYCEGKTYICFIWNHMCMDGGGFKAFWGDFCKAYSDYVLYNKSPLSFSTGSRKYTEVYKDMDKATFKKAKKQLANVSPRDKNRMPFQNNNVENNVIIVSRRIEEEYFSKAISYCKENGATVTDLLLASFIDALSKIADIKPNDKIS
;
A
#
# COMPACT_ATOMS: atom_id res chain seq x y z
N ILE A 1 -22.72 18.34 -4.42
CA ILE A 1 -22.12 19.60 -3.95
C ILE A 1 -20.62 19.35 -3.92
N ASN A 2 -19.95 19.81 -4.95
CA ASN A 2 -18.49 19.76 -4.98
C ASN A 2 -17.96 20.90 -4.12
N ASN A 3 -17.61 20.61 -2.88
CA ASN A 3 -16.77 21.50 -2.12
C ASN A 3 -15.31 20.99 -2.23
N PRO A 4 -14.50 21.53 -3.13
CA PRO A 4 -13.13 21.06 -3.34
C PRO A 4 -12.19 21.43 -2.18
N ILE A 5 -12.66 22.18 -1.21
CA ILE A 5 -11.82 22.82 -0.19
C ILE A 5 -11.64 21.95 1.07
N ALA A 6 -12.51 20.98 1.30
CA ALA A 6 -12.41 20.10 2.47
C ALA A 6 -13.01 18.72 2.19
N PRO A 7 -12.26 17.80 1.60
CA PRO A 7 -12.72 16.42 1.47
C PRO A 7 -12.93 15.82 2.87
N TYR A 8 -14.01 15.08 3.04
CA TYR A 8 -14.32 14.41 4.30
C TYR A 8 -14.74 12.96 4.05
N TRP A 9 -14.49 12.12 5.03
CA TRP A 9 -14.97 10.75 5.04
C TRP A 9 -16.36 10.70 5.67
N LYS A 10 -17.25 9.96 5.05
CA LYS A 10 -18.59 9.72 5.55
C LYS A 10 -18.77 8.22 5.75
N VAL A 11 -19.33 7.84 6.90
CA VAL A 11 -19.82 6.47 7.09
C VAL A 11 -21.04 6.31 6.21
N ALA A 12 -21.07 5.29 5.39
CA ALA A 12 -22.19 4.94 4.52
C ALA A 12 -22.65 3.52 4.81
N ASP A 13 -23.92 3.26 4.55
CA ASP A 13 -24.42 1.89 4.52
C ASP A 13 -23.71 1.12 3.41
N TYR A 14 -23.46 -0.17 3.65
CA TYR A 14 -22.76 -1.03 2.70
C TYR A 14 -23.47 -2.38 2.57
N ASN A 15 -23.34 -2.96 1.39
CA ASN A 15 -23.66 -4.36 1.14
C ASN A 15 -22.35 -5.13 0.98
N VAL A 16 -22.14 -6.17 1.78
CA VAL A 16 -20.92 -6.97 1.76
C VAL A 16 -20.64 -7.57 0.37
N ASN A 17 -21.66 -7.89 -0.41
CA ASN A 17 -21.53 -8.45 -1.75
C ASN A 17 -20.97 -7.45 -2.78
N GLU A 18 -20.90 -6.16 -2.46
CA GLU A 18 -20.33 -5.15 -3.35
C GLU A 18 -18.80 -5.12 -3.31
N PHE A 19 -18.19 -5.62 -2.23
CA PHE A 19 -16.74 -5.55 -2.03
C PHE A 19 -16.09 -6.87 -1.59
N VAL A 20 -16.86 -7.90 -1.24
CA VAL A 20 -16.34 -9.25 -0.95
C VAL A 20 -16.66 -10.16 -2.12
N PHE A 21 -15.61 -10.68 -2.75
CA PHE A 21 -15.68 -11.56 -3.92
C PHE A 21 -15.24 -12.95 -3.49
N VAL A 22 -16.12 -13.93 -3.67
CA VAL A 22 -15.87 -15.33 -3.30
C VAL A 22 -15.87 -16.16 -4.58
N GLU A 23 -14.78 -16.88 -4.83
CA GLU A 23 -14.65 -17.70 -6.04
C GLU A 23 -13.86 -19.00 -5.75
N LYS A 24 -14.29 -20.12 -6.35
CA LYS A 24 -13.50 -21.34 -6.43
C LYS A 24 -12.79 -21.37 -7.78
N THR A 25 -11.49 -21.62 -7.78
CA THR A 25 -10.66 -21.58 -8.98
C THR A 25 -9.68 -22.73 -9.03
N ASP A 26 -9.30 -23.13 -10.23
CA ASP A 26 -8.23 -24.09 -10.49
C ASP A 26 -6.89 -23.40 -10.80
N ASP A 27 -6.91 -22.07 -11.03
CA ASP A 27 -5.72 -21.25 -11.27
C ASP A 27 -5.74 -20.00 -10.39
N ILE A 28 -5.10 -20.11 -9.23
CA ILE A 28 -5.03 -19.01 -8.26
C ILE A 28 -4.25 -17.80 -8.79
N ASN A 29 -3.24 -18.00 -9.63
CA ASN A 29 -2.42 -16.91 -10.13
C ASN A 29 -3.23 -16.03 -11.09
N LYS A 30 -3.93 -16.63 -12.03
CA LYS A 30 -4.81 -15.93 -12.96
C LYS A 30 -5.97 -15.22 -12.23
N THR A 31 -6.56 -15.88 -11.23
CA THR A 31 -7.64 -15.29 -10.43
C THR A 31 -7.17 -14.08 -9.64
N ARG A 32 -5.99 -14.18 -9.01
CA ARG A 32 -5.36 -13.06 -8.29
C ARG A 32 -5.00 -11.90 -9.20
N GLU A 33 -4.42 -12.17 -10.36
CA GLU A 33 -4.09 -11.15 -11.37
C GLU A 33 -5.35 -10.39 -11.80
N LYS A 34 -6.41 -11.10 -12.16
CA LYS A 34 -7.71 -10.52 -12.48
C LYS A 34 -8.30 -9.72 -11.32
N PHE A 35 -8.15 -10.19 -10.09
CA PHE A 35 -8.64 -9.48 -8.91
C PHE A 35 -7.87 -8.20 -8.68
N PHE A 36 -6.54 -8.25 -8.72
CA PHE A 36 -5.67 -7.10 -8.46
C PHE A 36 -5.69 -6.04 -9.56
N SER A 37 -6.18 -6.38 -10.77
CA SER A 37 -6.40 -5.40 -11.85
C SER A 37 -7.68 -4.57 -11.68
N ARG A 38 -8.49 -4.84 -10.66
CA ARG A 38 -9.71 -4.07 -10.39
C ARG A 38 -9.39 -2.68 -9.89
N GLU A 39 -10.02 -1.68 -10.49
CA GLU A 39 -9.95 -0.31 -10.01
C GLU A 39 -10.99 -0.06 -8.92
N ILE A 40 -10.61 0.73 -7.92
CA ILE A 40 -11.53 1.30 -6.94
C ILE A 40 -11.61 2.80 -7.24
N PRO A 41 -12.73 3.30 -7.78
CA PRO A 41 -12.86 4.71 -8.09
C PRO A 41 -12.71 5.57 -6.83
N LEU A 42 -12.00 6.69 -6.93
CA LEU A 42 -11.76 7.61 -5.80
C LEU A 42 -13.03 8.10 -5.11
N LYS A 43 -14.13 8.19 -5.86
CA LYS A 43 -15.43 8.64 -5.36
C LYS A 43 -16.36 7.49 -4.97
N SER A 44 -15.87 6.24 -4.97
CA SER A 44 -16.65 5.10 -4.51
C SER A 44 -16.95 5.22 -3.02
N ASN A 45 -18.15 4.78 -2.62
CA ASN A 45 -18.48 4.61 -1.20
C ASN A 45 -17.62 3.52 -0.55
N ILE A 46 -17.21 2.52 -1.34
CA ILE A 46 -16.38 1.40 -0.92
C ILE A 46 -14.96 1.67 -1.39
N GLN A 47 -14.03 1.66 -0.46
CA GLN A 47 -12.63 1.98 -0.69
C GLN A 47 -11.70 0.77 -0.53
N MET A 48 -12.26 -0.43 -0.36
CA MET A 48 -11.55 -1.69 -0.24
C MET A 48 -12.35 -2.81 -0.90
N ASN A 49 -11.65 -3.72 -1.58
CA ASN A 49 -12.20 -4.99 -2.04
C ASN A 49 -11.48 -6.15 -1.38
N ILE A 50 -12.21 -7.21 -1.06
CA ILE A 50 -11.70 -8.43 -0.44
C ILE A 50 -12.02 -9.60 -1.38
N GLY A 51 -11.00 -10.38 -1.74
CA GLY A 51 -11.13 -11.62 -2.50
C GLY A 51 -10.91 -12.82 -1.59
N LEU A 52 -11.83 -13.77 -1.62
CA LEU A 52 -11.72 -15.07 -0.97
C LEU A 52 -11.70 -16.15 -2.06
N PHE A 53 -10.54 -16.73 -2.31
CA PHE A 53 -10.35 -17.68 -3.41
C PHE A 53 -9.99 -19.05 -2.86
N TYR A 54 -10.74 -20.07 -3.31
CA TYR A 54 -10.52 -21.46 -2.94
C TYR A 54 -9.82 -22.19 -4.08
N CYS A 55 -8.63 -22.71 -3.82
CA CYS A 55 -7.84 -23.44 -4.81
C CYS A 55 -7.07 -24.56 -4.11
N GLU A 56 -7.16 -25.77 -4.63
CA GLU A 56 -6.41 -26.95 -4.15
C GLU A 56 -6.50 -27.17 -2.62
N GLY A 57 -7.68 -27.01 -2.04
CA GLY A 57 -7.93 -27.19 -0.61
C GLY A 57 -7.41 -26.05 0.28
N LYS A 58 -6.89 -24.98 -0.32
CA LYS A 58 -6.41 -23.78 0.39
C LYS A 58 -7.34 -22.60 0.15
N THR A 59 -7.41 -21.71 1.14
CA THR A 59 -8.11 -20.43 1.03
C THR A 59 -7.10 -19.30 0.93
N TYR A 60 -7.25 -18.47 -0.08
CA TYR A 60 -6.44 -17.28 -0.30
C TYR A 60 -7.28 -16.05 -0.02
N ILE A 61 -6.78 -15.17 0.82
CA ILE A 61 -7.41 -13.89 1.13
C ILE A 61 -6.60 -12.80 0.43
N CYS A 62 -7.25 -12.02 -0.42
CA CYS A 62 -6.64 -10.93 -1.17
C CYS A 62 -7.33 -9.62 -0.82
N PHE A 63 -6.56 -8.55 -0.71
CA PHE A 63 -7.07 -7.22 -0.42
C PHE A 63 -6.61 -6.23 -1.48
N ILE A 64 -7.50 -5.37 -1.92
CA ILE A 64 -7.20 -4.16 -2.67
C ILE A 64 -7.86 -3.00 -1.94
N TRP A 65 -7.15 -1.91 -1.78
CA TRP A 65 -7.71 -0.70 -1.20
C TRP A 65 -7.17 0.55 -1.89
N ASN A 66 -7.94 1.61 -1.81
CA ASN A 66 -7.48 2.91 -2.26
C ASN A 66 -6.43 3.45 -1.27
N HIS A 67 -5.26 3.81 -1.76
CA HIS A 67 -4.15 4.30 -0.92
C HIS A 67 -4.51 5.55 -0.09
N MET A 68 -5.56 6.29 -0.49
CA MET A 68 -6.06 7.42 0.30
C MET A 68 -6.66 7.02 1.64
N CYS A 69 -7.15 5.77 1.79
CA CYS A 69 -7.75 5.33 3.04
C CYS A 69 -6.74 4.65 3.97
N MET A 70 -5.68 4.06 3.45
CA MET A 70 -4.74 3.26 4.23
C MET A 70 -3.37 3.19 3.53
N ASP A 71 -2.31 3.47 4.27
CA ASP A 71 -0.93 3.25 3.88
C ASP A 71 -0.41 1.89 4.37
N GLY A 72 0.88 1.61 4.13
CA GLY A 72 1.49 0.35 4.56
C GLY A 72 1.49 0.15 6.08
N GLY A 73 1.60 1.23 6.86
CA GLY A 73 1.50 1.19 8.33
C GLY A 73 0.08 0.89 8.78
N GLY A 74 -0.89 1.58 8.19
CA GLY A 74 -2.31 1.33 8.43
C GLY A 74 -2.74 -0.09 8.05
N PHE A 75 -2.18 -0.63 6.94
CA PHE A 75 -2.45 -2.02 6.57
C PHE A 75 -1.92 -3.03 7.60
N LYS A 76 -0.73 -2.82 8.16
CA LYS A 76 -0.18 -3.70 9.20
C LYS A 76 -1.08 -3.72 10.44
N ALA A 77 -1.58 -2.56 10.87
CA ALA A 77 -2.52 -2.47 11.98
C ALA A 77 -3.83 -3.20 11.66
N PHE A 78 -4.43 -2.90 10.49
CA PHE A 78 -5.63 -3.59 10.01
C PHE A 78 -5.45 -5.10 9.95
N TRP A 79 -4.32 -5.59 9.44
CA TRP A 79 -4.04 -7.02 9.36
C TRP A 79 -3.95 -7.68 10.74
N GLY A 80 -3.32 -7.01 11.71
CA GLY A 80 -3.26 -7.47 13.09
C GLY A 80 -4.65 -7.61 13.71
N ASP A 81 -5.48 -6.59 13.56
CA ASP A 81 -6.85 -6.59 14.07
C ASP A 81 -7.72 -7.64 13.35
N PHE A 82 -7.55 -7.79 12.04
CA PHE A 82 -8.25 -8.82 11.27
C PHE A 82 -7.89 -10.23 11.74
N CYS A 83 -6.60 -10.54 11.90
CA CYS A 83 -6.15 -11.84 12.39
C CYS A 83 -6.68 -12.13 13.80
N LYS A 84 -6.67 -11.11 14.68
CA LYS A 84 -7.22 -11.24 16.03
C LYS A 84 -8.72 -11.51 16.00
N ALA A 85 -9.48 -10.72 15.24
CA ALA A 85 -10.93 -10.91 15.12
C ALA A 85 -11.28 -12.28 14.54
N TYR A 86 -10.55 -12.74 13.52
CA TYR A 86 -10.71 -14.08 12.95
C TYR A 86 -10.44 -15.19 13.98
N SER A 87 -9.35 -15.08 14.73
CA SER A 87 -9.00 -16.05 15.77
C SER A 87 -10.03 -16.08 16.91
N ASP A 88 -10.47 -14.92 17.37
CA ASP A 88 -11.50 -14.81 18.42
C ASP A 88 -12.83 -15.42 17.97
N TYR A 89 -13.19 -15.24 16.70
CA TYR A 89 -14.38 -15.85 16.12
C TYR A 89 -14.27 -17.37 16.01
N VAL A 90 -13.17 -17.87 15.45
CA VAL A 90 -12.98 -19.31 15.21
C VAL A 90 -12.83 -20.09 16.52
N LEU A 91 -12.08 -19.55 17.48
CA LEU A 91 -11.76 -20.26 18.72
C LEU A 91 -12.84 -20.11 19.79
N TYR A 92 -13.51 -18.97 19.85
CA TYR A 92 -14.38 -18.62 20.98
C TYR A 92 -15.80 -18.22 20.55
N ASN A 93 -16.10 -18.25 19.25
CA ASN A 93 -17.37 -17.76 18.67
C ASN A 93 -17.74 -16.36 19.19
N LYS A 94 -16.72 -15.52 19.42
CA LYS A 94 -16.92 -14.14 19.86
C LYS A 94 -17.15 -13.25 18.65
N SER A 95 -18.18 -12.40 18.74
CA SER A 95 -18.39 -11.35 17.75
C SER A 95 -17.20 -10.39 17.77
N PRO A 96 -16.76 -9.92 16.60
CA PRO A 96 -15.59 -9.07 16.52
C PRO A 96 -15.77 -7.75 17.29
N LEU A 97 -14.63 -7.27 17.70
CA LEU A 97 -14.32 -6.09 18.46
C LEU A 97 -15.20 -4.86 18.10
N SER A 98 -15.54 -4.09 19.12
CA SER A 98 -15.97 -2.71 18.90
C SER A 98 -14.77 -1.91 18.41
N PHE A 99 -14.80 -1.47 17.17
CA PHE A 99 -13.77 -0.59 16.63
C PHE A 99 -14.10 0.86 16.97
N SER A 100 -13.16 1.58 17.56
CA SER A 100 -13.25 3.02 17.62
C SER A 100 -12.85 3.62 16.28
N THR A 101 -13.68 4.50 15.74
CA THR A 101 -13.29 5.33 14.62
C THR A 101 -12.30 6.39 15.12
N GLY A 102 -11.04 6.28 14.78
CA GLY A 102 -10.05 7.31 15.04
C GLY A 102 -10.40 8.63 14.34
N SER A 103 -9.90 9.73 14.85
CA SER A 103 -10.03 11.02 14.18
C SER A 103 -9.15 11.04 12.93
N ARG A 104 -9.72 11.54 11.82
CA ARG A 104 -8.99 11.83 10.58
C ARG A 104 -8.76 13.34 10.38
N LYS A 105 -8.88 14.12 11.44
CA LYS A 105 -8.57 15.55 11.38
C LYS A 105 -7.06 15.73 11.28
N TYR A 106 -6.63 16.28 10.17
CA TYR A 106 -5.21 16.55 9.91
C TYR A 106 -4.55 17.39 11.02
N THR A 107 -5.34 18.26 11.65
CA THR A 107 -4.88 19.08 12.78
C THR A 107 -4.51 18.28 14.02
N GLU A 108 -5.05 17.08 14.20
CA GLU A 108 -4.72 16.23 15.36
C GLU A 108 -3.34 15.59 15.26
N VAL A 109 -2.81 15.44 14.02
CA VAL A 109 -1.44 14.97 13.80
C VAL A 109 -0.41 15.92 14.42
N TYR A 110 -0.75 17.21 14.53
CA TYR A 110 0.13 18.25 15.02
C TYR A 110 -0.26 18.82 16.38
N LYS A 111 -1.29 18.25 17.04
CA LYS A 111 -1.81 18.81 18.29
C LYS A 111 -0.78 18.90 19.42
N ASP A 112 0.14 17.94 19.46
CA ASP A 112 1.18 17.85 20.48
C ASP A 112 2.51 18.51 20.04
N MET A 113 2.52 19.13 18.85
CA MET A 113 3.69 19.83 18.32
C MET A 113 3.73 21.27 18.83
N ASP A 114 4.82 21.68 19.46
CA ASP A 114 5.01 23.05 19.86
C ASP A 114 5.06 24.02 18.67
N LYS A 115 4.70 25.29 18.91
CA LYS A 115 4.60 26.30 17.85
C LYS A 115 5.92 26.56 17.11
N ALA A 116 7.07 26.43 17.78
CA ALA A 116 8.37 26.66 17.18
C ALA A 116 8.72 25.54 16.20
N THR A 117 8.51 24.28 16.62
CA THR A 117 8.70 23.10 15.78
C THR A 117 7.76 23.11 14.59
N PHE A 118 6.49 23.47 14.77
CA PHE A 118 5.54 23.60 13.67
C PHE A 118 5.97 24.67 12.67
N LYS A 119 6.42 25.83 13.12
CA LYS A 119 6.92 26.91 12.27
C LYS A 119 8.18 26.49 11.50
N LYS A 120 9.09 25.74 12.14
CA LYS A 120 10.30 25.20 11.51
C LYS A 120 9.94 24.17 10.42
N ALA A 121 9.05 23.24 10.70
CA ALA A 121 8.57 22.25 9.74
C ALA A 121 7.90 22.91 8.52
N LYS A 122 7.04 23.91 8.75
CA LYS A 122 6.38 24.66 7.67
C LYS A 122 7.39 25.39 6.79
N LYS A 123 8.45 25.99 7.38
CA LYS A 123 9.53 26.63 6.63
C LYS A 123 10.35 25.62 5.82
N GLN A 124 10.60 24.43 6.33
CA GLN A 124 11.28 23.35 5.60
C GLN A 124 10.46 22.87 4.40
N LEU A 125 9.15 22.68 4.59
CA LEU A 125 8.23 22.30 3.52
C LEU A 125 8.18 23.35 2.38
N ALA A 126 8.23 24.64 2.73
CA ALA A 126 8.27 25.72 1.73
C ALA A 126 9.58 25.76 0.91
N ASN A 127 10.64 25.18 1.44
CA ASN A 127 11.96 25.10 0.78
C ASN A 127 12.16 23.78 0.00
N VAL A 128 11.18 22.89 -0.03
CA VAL A 128 11.23 21.71 -0.89
C VAL A 128 11.15 22.18 -2.33
N SER A 129 12.23 21.98 -3.06
CA SER A 129 12.28 22.30 -4.49
C SER A 129 11.12 21.65 -5.23
N PRO A 130 10.52 22.33 -6.22
CA PRO A 130 9.57 21.69 -7.12
C PRO A 130 10.21 20.40 -7.64
N ARG A 131 9.45 19.32 -7.66
CA ARG A 131 9.91 18.05 -8.23
C ARG A 131 10.52 18.31 -9.58
N ASP A 132 11.75 17.89 -9.77
CA ASP A 132 12.41 17.97 -11.07
C ASP A 132 11.52 17.23 -12.09
N LYS A 133 11.28 17.84 -13.24
CA LYS A 133 10.37 17.29 -14.26
C LYS A 133 11.00 16.11 -15.01
N ASN A 134 12.24 15.77 -14.70
CA ASN A 134 12.95 14.64 -15.30
C ASN A 134 12.33 13.34 -14.80
N ARG A 135 11.43 12.80 -15.59
CA ARG A 135 10.86 11.47 -15.37
C ARG A 135 11.83 10.41 -15.88
N MET A 136 11.75 9.21 -15.30
CA MET A 136 12.40 8.03 -15.88
C MET A 136 12.08 7.96 -17.38
N PRO A 137 13.07 7.72 -18.27
CA PRO A 137 12.90 7.73 -19.72
C PRO A 137 12.15 6.51 -20.26
N PHE A 138 11.27 5.92 -19.46
CA PHE A 138 10.40 4.84 -19.92
C PHE A 138 9.29 5.42 -20.78
N GLN A 139 9.32 5.11 -22.06
CA GLN A 139 8.20 5.44 -22.96
C GLN A 139 7.10 4.41 -22.74
N ASN A 140 5.98 4.85 -22.20
CA ASN A 140 4.77 4.05 -22.19
C ASN A 140 4.08 4.17 -23.56
N ASN A 141 4.41 3.29 -24.47
CA ASN A 141 3.82 3.25 -25.81
C ASN A 141 2.47 2.51 -25.86
N ASN A 142 2.04 1.94 -24.76
CA ASN A 142 0.80 1.17 -24.69
C ASN A 142 -0.31 2.00 -24.04
N VAL A 143 -1.40 2.12 -24.77
CA VAL A 143 -2.62 2.80 -24.35
C VAL A 143 -3.43 1.97 -23.33
N GLU A 144 -3.05 0.71 -23.11
CA GLU A 144 -3.72 -0.17 -22.16
C GLU A 144 -3.15 0.02 -20.75
N ASN A 145 -3.97 0.53 -19.85
CA ASN A 145 -3.69 0.63 -18.42
C ASN A 145 -3.80 -0.74 -17.72
N ASN A 146 -3.06 -1.73 -18.20
CA ASN A 146 -3.04 -3.04 -17.56
C ASN A 146 -2.06 -3.03 -16.38
N VAL A 147 -2.58 -3.31 -15.19
CA VAL A 147 -1.75 -3.54 -14.01
C VAL A 147 -1.14 -4.93 -14.11
N ILE A 148 0.19 -4.99 -14.20
CA ILE A 148 0.93 -6.24 -14.18
C ILE A 148 1.55 -6.40 -12.79
N ILE A 149 1.28 -7.54 -12.14
CA ILE A 149 1.85 -7.87 -10.84
C ILE A 149 2.90 -8.95 -11.03
N VAL A 150 4.14 -8.61 -10.72
CA VAL A 150 5.24 -9.58 -10.71
C VAL A 150 5.62 -9.87 -9.26
N SER A 151 5.55 -11.13 -8.88
CA SER A 151 5.95 -11.60 -7.55
C SER A 151 7.17 -12.50 -7.66
N ARG A 152 8.12 -12.29 -6.74
CA ARG A 152 9.29 -13.16 -6.57
C ARG A 152 9.46 -13.43 -5.08
N ARG A 153 9.76 -14.68 -4.75
CA ARG A 153 10.12 -15.10 -3.41
C ARG A 153 11.64 -15.11 -3.28
N ILE A 154 12.15 -14.55 -2.21
CA ILE A 154 13.55 -14.66 -1.83
C ILE A 154 13.64 -15.73 -0.77
N GLU A 155 14.49 -16.73 -1.01
CA GLU A 155 14.70 -17.82 -0.06
C GLU A 155 15.36 -17.30 1.22
N GLU A 156 15.06 -17.95 2.35
CA GLU A 156 15.46 -17.51 3.69
C GLU A 156 16.98 -17.31 3.82
N GLU A 157 17.77 -18.18 3.20
CA GLU A 157 19.23 -18.09 3.21
C GLU A 157 19.72 -16.77 2.62
N TYR A 158 19.20 -16.38 1.44
CA TYR A 158 19.60 -15.14 0.78
C TYR A 158 19.11 -13.92 1.53
N PHE A 159 17.91 -14.01 2.09
CA PHE A 159 17.36 -12.91 2.88
C PHE A 159 18.14 -12.69 4.19
N SER A 160 18.56 -13.76 4.85
CA SER A 160 19.40 -13.69 6.05
C SER A 160 20.77 -13.07 5.75
N LYS A 161 21.39 -13.41 4.62
CA LYS A 161 22.63 -12.78 4.15
C LYS A 161 22.45 -11.27 3.89
N ALA A 162 21.32 -10.90 3.27
CA ALA A 162 21.00 -9.50 3.04
C ALA A 162 20.84 -8.71 4.34
N ILE A 163 20.18 -9.29 5.36
CA ILE A 163 20.05 -8.68 6.69
C ILE A 163 21.42 -8.46 7.34
N SER A 164 22.30 -9.47 7.30
CA SER A 164 23.64 -9.39 7.89
C SER A 164 24.47 -8.31 7.20
N TYR A 165 24.47 -8.30 5.87
CA TYR A 165 25.16 -7.27 5.08
C TYR A 165 24.67 -5.85 5.43
N CYS A 166 23.36 -5.65 5.53
CA CYS A 166 22.81 -4.35 5.90
C CYS A 166 23.27 -3.90 7.29
N LYS A 167 23.24 -4.80 8.28
CA LYS A 167 23.69 -4.51 9.65
C LYS A 167 25.17 -4.13 9.70
N GLU A 168 26.03 -4.85 8.98
CA GLU A 168 27.48 -4.60 8.90
C GLU A 168 27.80 -3.24 8.26
N ASN A 169 26.95 -2.78 7.35
CA ASN A 169 27.12 -1.52 6.61
C ASN A 169 26.26 -0.37 7.14
N GLY A 170 25.61 -0.50 8.31
CA GLY A 170 24.80 0.55 8.91
C GLY A 170 23.56 0.95 8.09
N ALA A 171 23.08 0.03 7.23
CA ALA A 171 21.95 0.22 6.34
C ALA A 171 20.75 -0.61 6.77
N THR A 172 19.58 -0.29 6.23
CA THR A 172 18.38 -1.12 6.37
C THR A 172 18.19 -2.03 5.14
N VAL A 173 17.38 -3.09 5.28
CA VAL A 173 16.98 -3.92 4.13
C VAL A 173 16.22 -3.08 3.08
N THR A 174 15.47 -2.07 3.51
CA THR A 174 14.78 -1.15 2.60
C THR A 174 15.78 -0.35 1.76
N ASP A 175 16.89 0.12 2.35
CA ASP A 175 17.94 0.84 1.64
C ASP A 175 18.60 -0.06 0.59
N LEU A 176 18.88 -1.32 0.94
CA LEU A 176 19.46 -2.30 0.02
C LEU A 176 18.50 -2.57 -1.17
N LEU A 177 17.22 -2.81 -0.88
CA LEU A 177 16.22 -3.06 -1.92
C LEU A 177 16.04 -1.85 -2.83
N LEU A 178 15.99 -0.65 -2.27
CA LEU A 178 15.87 0.58 -3.05
C LEU A 178 17.09 0.82 -3.93
N ALA A 179 18.31 0.64 -3.38
CA ALA A 179 19.54 0.77 -4.14
C ALA A 179 19.61 -0.25 -5.30
N SER A 180 19.24 -1.51 -5.03
CA SER A 180 19.20 -2.56 -6.04
C SER A 180 18.15 -2.26 -7.13
N PHE A 181 17.01 -1.72 -6.76
CA PHE A 181 15.95 -1.31 -7.68
C PHE A 181 16.41 -0.16 -8.58
N ILE A 182 17.05 0.87 -8.00
CA ILE A 182 17.60 2.01 -8.77
C ILE A 182 18.69 1.54 -9.73
N ASP A 183 19.59 0.67 -9.28
CA ASP A 183 20.65 0.10 -10.13
C ASP A 183 20.05 -0.68 -11.32
N ALA A 184 19.06 -1.53 -11.08
CA ALA A 184 18.36 -2.27 -12.12
C ALA A 184 17.65 -1.35 -13.12
N LEU A 185 16.94 -0.34 -12.63
CA LEU A 185 16.27 0.64 -13.48
C LEU A 185 17.27 1.45 -14.30
N SER A 186 18.39 1.86 -13.71
CA SER A 186 19.44 2.61 -14.40
C SER A 186 20.02 1.83 -15.56
N LYS A 187 20.24 0.53 -15.37
CA LYS A 187 20.72 -0.36 -16.43
C LYS A 187 19.71 -0.54 -17.58
N ILE A 188 18.42 -0.68 -17.23
CA ILE A 188 17.35 -0.86 -18.23
C ILE A 188 17.13 0.45 -19.02
N ALA A 189 17.22 1.59 -18.38
CA ALA A 189 16.94 2.90 -18.97
C ALA A 189 18.19 3.59 -19.55
N ASP A 190 19.37 2.94 -19.51
CA ASP A 190 20.67 3.51 -19.93
C ASP A 190 20.93 4.89 -19.28
N ILE A 191 20.66 4.99 -17.98
CA ILE A 191 20.83 6.22 -17.22
C ILE A 191 22.29 6.41 -16.85
N LYS A 192 22.83 7.58 -17.14
CA LYS A 192 24.22 7.90 -16.81
C LYS A 192 24.36 8.38 -15.36
N PRO A 193 25.54 8.24 -14.71
CA PRO A 193 25.73 8.55 -13.29
C PRO A 193 25.38 9.97 -12.86
N ASN A 194 25.31 10.93 -13.79
CA ASN A 194 25.01 12.33 -13.49
C ASN A 194 23.59 12.75 -13.91
N ASP A 195 22.77 11.83 -14.41
CA ASP A 195 21.41 12.14 -14.78
C ASP A 195 20.56 12.30 -13.50
N LYS A 196 19.84 13.40 -13.42
CA LYS A 196 18.89 13.64 -12.33
C LYS A 196 17.62 12.86 -12.61
N ILE A 197 17.27 11.94 -11.71
CA ILE A 197 16.05 11.16 -11.73
C ILE A 197 15.14 11.67 -10.61
N SER A 198 13.88 11.93 -10.93
CA SER A 198 12.87 12.36 -9.97
C SER A 198 11.66 11.40 -9.96
#